data_c73397f8dc1d04a69f0d56e1d76386a0
#
_entry.id   c73397f8dc1d04a69f0d56e1d76386a0
#
_cell.length_a   1.000
_cell.length_b   1.000
_cell.length_c   1.000
_cell.angle_alpha   90.00
_cell.angle_beta   90.00
_cell.angle_gamma   90.00
#
_symmetry.space_group_name_H-M   'P 1'
#
loop_
_entity.id
_entity.type
_entity.pdbx_description
1 polymer ?
#
loop_
_entity_poly.entity_id
_entity_poly.type
_entity_poly.pdbx_seq_one_letter_code
_entity_poly.pdbx_strand_id
1 'polypeptide(L)'
;VRNSLPGMVNTSSAWTPVLTFLREFGGGMAFGFLMARVAIFILPRLSDSEVAINSVTVSLAYASYVVADKYLHVSGVISVVMAALTIAAYGPTHLHPRQWTNLRHQWHQLEFWSNCLIFILAAMAAAPVLLQIKLIYVWGVLAVAAGAILARAAVIFGLLPVLEATHRVQPVN
;
A
#
# COMPACT_ATOMS: atom_id res chain seq x y z
N VAL A 1 20.02 -20.27 -36.41
CA VAL A 1 21.14 -19.34 -36.29
C VAL A 1 20.64 -17.98 -36.79
N ARG A 2 20.21 -17.11 -35.90
CA ARG A 2 19.80 -15.74 -36.26
C ARG A 2 20.59 -14.79 -35.37
N ASN A 3 21.56 -14.17 -35.98
CA ASN A 3 22.40 -13.15 -35.37
C ASN A 3 21.56 -11.99 -34.84
N SER A 4 21.46 -11.88 -33.51
CA SER A 4 20.98 -10.68 -32.85
C SER A 4 22.15 -9.70 -32.72
N LEU A 5 22.14 -8.65 -33.55
CA LEU A 5 23.06 -7.54 -33.46
C LEU A 5 22.82 -6.79 -32.12
N PRO A 6 23.84 -6.60 -31.29
CA PRO A 6 23.73 -5.75 -30.10
C PRO A 6 23.92 -4.30 -30.56
N GLY A 7 22.87 -3.50 -30.54
CA GLY A 7 23.07 -2.07 -30.82
C GLY A 7 21.89 -1.25 -31.30
N MET A 8 20.67 -1.75 -31.25
CA MET A 8 19.50 -0.88 -31.46
C MET A 8 18.77 -0.67 -30.13
N VAL A 9 19.23 0.23 -29.31
CA VAL A 9 18.43 0.87 -28.29
C VAL A 9 17.40 1.73 -29.05
N ASN A 10 16.21 1.18 -29.27
CA ASN A 10 15.09 1.92 -29.82
C ASN A 10 14.78 3.10 -28.90
N THR A 11 15.17 4.29 -29.30
CA THR A 11 14.87 5.56 -28.64
C THR A 11 13.36 5.91 -28.62
N SER A 12 12.52 5.08 -29.22
CA SER A 12 11.06 5.22 -29.17
C SER A 12 10.41 4.67 -27.89
N SER A 13 11.21 4.19 -26.92
CA SER A 13 10.72 3.41 -25.77
C SER A 13 10.91 4.07 -24.40
N ALA A 14 11.33 5.32 -24.32
CA ALA A 14 11.47 6.01 -23.02
C ALA A 14 10.13 6.23 -22.31
N TRP A 15 9.03 6.28 -23.06
CA TRP A 15 7.69 6.49 -22.55
C TRP A 15 6.93 5.18 -22.22
N THR A 16 7.37 4.03 -22.73
CA THR A 16 6.72 2.74 -22.48
C THR A 16 6.67 2.37 -21.00
N PRO A 17 7.77 2.50 -20.22
CA PRO A 17 7.73 2.20 -18.80
C PRO A 17 6.78 3.13 -18.02
N VAL A 18 6.72 4.40 -18.42
CA VAL A 18 5.84 5.39 -17.79
C VAL A 18 4.37 5.08 -18.07
N LEU A 19 4.04 4.74 -19.31
CA LEU A 19 2.68 4.35 -19.68
C LEU A 19 2.26 3.04 -19.02
N THR A 20 3.15 2.07 -18.92
CA THR A 20 2.90 0.81 -18.21
C THR A 20 2.66 1.07 -16.73
N PHE A 21 3.50 1.89 -16.11
CA PHE A 21 3.32 2.29 -14.72
C PHE A 21 1.98 3.03 -14.48
N LEU A 22 1.65 4.00 -15.33
CA LEU A 22 0.37 4.71 -15.23
C LEU A 22 -0.83 3.79 -15.40
N ARG A 23 -0.74 2.83 -16.31
CA ARG A 23 -1.79 1.83 -16.52
C ARG A 23 -1.94 0.90 -15.31
N GLU A 24 -0.84 0.36 -14.80
CA GLU A 24 -0.84 -0.54 -13.64
C GLU A 24 -1.30 0.18 -12.39
N PHE A 25 -0.82 1.39 -12.17
CA PHE A 25 -1.18 2.23 -11.03
C PHE A 25 -2.63 2.70 -11.12
N GLY A 26 -3.01 3.36 -12.21
CA GLY A 26 -4.36 3.88 -12.40
C GLY A 26 -5.42 2.79 -12.48
N GLY A 27 -5.11 1.68 -13.18
CA GLY A 27 -5.99 0.50 -13.23
C GLY A 27 -6.20 -0.14 -11.87
N GLY A 28 -5.11 -0.29 -11.07
CA GLY A 28 -5.18 -0.78 -9.69
C GLY A 28 -6.06 0.10 -8.82
N MET A 29 -5.89 1.43 -8.89
CA MET A 29 -6.72 2.39 -8.14
C MET A 29 -8.20 2.29 -8.52
N ALA A 30 -8.52 2.30 -9.81
CA ALA A 30 -9.90 2.23 -10.30
C ALA A 30 -10.58 0.92 -9.88
N PHE A 31 -9.87 -0.20 -10.03
CA PHE A 31 -10.39 -1.51 -9.64
C PHE A 31 -10.57 -1.63 -8.11
N GLY A 32 -9.59 -1.16 -7.32
CA GLY A 32 -9.69 -1.15 -5.86
C GLY A 32 -10.86 -0.30 -5.36
N PHE A 33 -11.08 0.87 -5.96
CA PHE A 33 -12.25 1.70 -5.66
C PHE A 33 -13.56 0.98 -5.97
N LEU A 34 -13.67 0.30 -7.12
CA LEU A 34 -14.85 -0.47 -7.49
C LEU A 34 -15.12 -1.61 -6.50
N MET A 35 -14.09 -2.37 -6.11
CA MET A 35 -14.21 -3.46 -5.14
C MET A 35 -14.64 -2.95 -3.77
N ALA A 36 -14.15 -1.79 -3.33
CA ALA A 36 -14.59 -1.15 -2.10
C ALA A 36 -16.07 -0.74 -2.15
N ARG A 37 -16.55 -0.23 -3.27
CA ARG A 37 -17.98 0.12 -3.45
C ARG A 37 -18.86 -1.12 -3.33
N VAL A 38 -18.43 -2.24 -3.91
CA VAL A 38 -19.11 -3.54 -3.76
C VAL A 38 -19.12 -3.98 -2.30
N ALA A 39 -18.00 -3.84 -1.60
CA ALA A 39 -17.91 -4.15 -0.16
C ALA A 39 -18.89 -3.31 0.67
N ILE A 40 -18.86 -1.98 0.50
CA ILE A 40 -19.74 -1.05 1.24
C ILE A 40 -21.22 -1.36 0.99
N PHE A 41 -21.57 -1.88 -0.18
CA PHE A 41 -22.93 -2.30 -0.49
C PHE A 41 -23.34 -3.63 0.17
N ILE A 42 -22.37 -4.56 0.31
CA ILE A 42 -22.63 -5.91 0.87
C ILE A 42 -22.55 -5.92 2.41
N LEU A 43 -21.58 -5.20 3.00
CA LEU A 43 -21.30 -5.23 4.43
C LEU A 43 -22.54 -4.93 5.32
N PRO A 44 -23.36 -3.90 5.03
CA PRO A 44 -24.55 -3.62 5.86
C PRO A 44 -25.59 -4.74 5.87
N ARG A 45 -25.60 -5.59 4.82
CA ARG A 45 -26.53 -6.73 4.73
C ARG A 45 -26.11 -7.92 5.58
N LEU A 46 -24.84 -7.98 5.99
CA LEU A 46 -24.28 -9.01 6.87
C LEU A 46 -24.24 -8.55 8.35
N SER A 47 -25.04 -7.55 8.71
CA SER A 47 -24.95 -6.83 9.98
C SER A 47 -25.15 -7.69 11.25
N ASP A 48 -25.70 -8.91 11.15
CA ASP A 48 -26.01 -9.74 12.32
C ASP A 48 -24.83 -10.60 12.80
N SER A 49 -23.72 -10.65 12.05
CA SER A 49 -22.57 -11.48 12.40
C SER A 49 -21.24 -10.73 12.21
N GLU A 50 -20.56 -10.45 13.32
CA GLU A 50 -19.22 -9.83 13.32
C GLU A 50 -18.20 -10.70 12.58
N VAL A 51 -18.32 -12.02 12.71
CA VAL A 51 -17.45 -12.98 12.01
C VAL A 51 -17.63 -12.92 10.49
N ALA A 52 -18.87 -12.76 10.03
CA ALA A 52 -19.16 -12.64 8.61
C ALA A 52 -18.55 -11.36 8.01
N ILE A 53 -18.66 -10.23 8.70
CA ILE A 53 -18.07 -8.95 8.27
C ILE A 53 -16.55 -9.09 8.11
N ASN A 54 -15.88 -9.67 9.09
CA ASN A 54 -14.44 -9.88 9.08
C ASN A 54 -14.01 -10.82 7.94
N SER A 55 -14.69 -11.95 7.79
CA SER A 55 -14.40 -12.93 6.75
C SER A 55 -14.58 -12.34 5.34
N VAL A 56 -15.65 -11.56 5.15
CA VAL A 56 -15.91 -10.90 3.87
C VAL A 56 -14.88 -9.83 3.55
N THR A 57 -14.46 -9.03 4.53
CA THR A 57 -13.44 -7.99 4.29
C THR A 57 -12.08 -8.58 3.95
N VAL A 58 -11.66 -9.66 4.64
CA VAL A 58 -10.41 -10.36 4.33
C VAL A 58 -10.48 -11.04 2.96
N SER A 59 -11.59 -11.75 2.68
CA SER A 59 -11.80 -12.39 1.38
C SER A 59 -11.83 -11.38 0.24
N LEU A 60 -12.45 -10.22 0.46
CA LEU A 60 -12.50 -9.15 -0.52
C LEU A 60 -11.10 -8.55 -0.79
N ALA A 61 -10.29 -8.35 0.25
CA ALA A 61 -8.92 -7.88 0.08
C ALA A 61 -8.09 -8.87 -0.75
N TYR A 62 -8.19 -10.17 -0.44
CA TYR A 62 -7.51 -11.21 -1.19
C TYR A 62 -8.02 -11.32 -2.63
N ALA A 63 -9.35 -11.31 -2.83
CA ALA A 63 -9.96 -11.33 -4.16
C ALA A 63 -9.57 -10.11 -4.98
N SER A 64 -9.55 -8.92 -4.37
CA SER A 64 -9.11 -7.68 -5.01
C SER A 64 -7.66 -7.79 -5.50
N TYR A 65 -6.77 -8.35 -4.67
CA TYR A 65 -5.38 -8.59 -5.05
C TYR A 65 -5.27 -9.56 -6.24
N VAL A 66 -5.86 -10.76 -6.10
CA VAL A 66 -5.71 -11.82 -7.11
C VAL A 66 -6.34 -11.44 -8.45
N VAL A 67 -7.51 -10.82 -8.42
CA VAL A 67 -8.21 -10.42 -9.67
C VAL A 67 -7.46 -9.29 -10.37
N ALA A 68 -6.97 -8.29 -9.63
CA ALA A 68 -6.18 -7.20 -10.19
C ALA A 68 -4.90 -7.72 -10.86
N ASP A 69 -4.15 -8.56 -10.14
CA ASP A 69 -2.83 -9.04 -10.57
C ASP A 69 -2.93 -10.06 -11.70
N LYS A 70 -3.77 -11.11 -11.55
CA LYS A 70 -3.83 -12.23 -12.50
C LYS A 70 -4.73 -12.01 -13.71
N TYR A 71 -5.84 -11.30 -13.54
CA TYR A 71 -6.84 -11.18 -14.61
C TYR A 71 -6.78 -9.85 -15.33
N LEU A 72 -6.53 -8.76 -14.58
CA LEU A 72 -6.50 -7.41 -15.15
C LEU A 72 -5.09 -6.95 -15.52
N HIS A 73 -4.05 -7.67 -15.06
CA HIS A 73 -2.65 -7.29 -15.23
C HIS A 73 -2.39 -5.85 -14.78
N VAL A 74 -2.96 -5.49 -13.62
CA VAL A 74 -2.75 -4.22 -12.92
C VAL A 74 -2.22 -4.49 -11.51
N SER A 75 -1.68 -3.48 -10.83
CA SER A 75 -1.09 -3.68 -9.50
C SER A 75 -2.13 -4.11 -8.46
N GLY A 76 -2.04 -5.37 -8.02
CA GLY A 76 -2.89 -5.94 -6.97
C GLY A 76 -2.70 -5.22 -5.63
N VAL A 77 -1.47 -4.82 -5.29
CA VAL A 77 -1.15 -4.09 -4.06
C VAL A 77 -1.88 -2.74 -4.03
N ILE A 78 -1.79 -1.97 -5.11
CA ILE A 78 -2.45 -0.67 -5.23
C ILE A 78 -3.97 -0.82 -5.16
N SER A 79 -4.51 -1.88 -5.77
CA SER A 79 -5.93 -2.20 -5.70
C SER A 79 -6.41 -2.42 -4.26
N VAL A 80 -5.70 -3.23 -3.47
CA VAL A 80 -6.04 -3.48 -2.06
C VAL A 80 -5.91 -2.23 -1.22
N VAL A 81 -4.83 -1.45 -1.42
CA VAL A 81 -4.63 -0.18 -0.70
C VAL A 81 -5.77 0.80 -0.99
N MET A 82 -6.14 0.95 -2.26
CA MET A 82 -7.24 1.85 -2.64
C MET A 82 -8.59 1.36 -2.11
N ALA A 83 -8.82 0.05 -2.11
CA ALA A 83 -10.01 -0.54 -1.50
C ALA A 83 -10.07 -0.26 0.00
N ALA A 84 -8.96 -0.45 0.72
CA ALA A 84 -8.87 -0.17 2.15
C ALA A 84 -9.10 1.31 2.48
N LEU A 85 -8.47 2.23 1.73
CA LEU A 85 -8.68 3.67 1.90
C LEU A 85 -10.14 4.09 1.67
N THR A 86 -10.77 3.51 0.64
CA THR A 86 -12.18 3.80 0.33
C THR A 86 -13.10 3.28 1.43
N ILE A 87 -12.87 2.07 1.95
CA ILE A 87 -13.63 1.51 3.08
C ILE A 87 -13.38 2.35 4.34
N ALA A 88 -12.15 2.81 4.58
CA ALA A 88 -11.83 3.66 5.72
C ALA A 88 -12.55 5.02 5.66
N ALA A 89 -12.69 5.60 4.46
CA ALA A 89 -13.37 6.87 4.25
C ALA A 89 -14.90 6.77 4.37
N TYR A 90 -15.49 5.73 3.80
CA TYR A 90 -16.96 5.59 3.70
C TYR A 90 -17.55 4.57 4.68
N GLY A 91 -16.75 3.67 5.24
CA GLY A 91 -17.20 2.64 6.17
C GLY A 91 -17.92 3.20 7.42
N PRO A 92 -17.40 4.25 8.07
CA PRO A 92 -18.05 4.83 9.26
C PRO A 92 -19.47 5.35 9.02
N THR A 93 -19.80 5.73 7.79
CA THR A 93 -21.14 6.27 7.45
C THR A 93 -22.16 5.18 7.09
N HIS A 94 -21.69 3.97 6.76
CA HIS A 94 -22.55 2.87 6.31
C HIS A 94 -22.64 1.70 7.30
N LEU A 95 -21.67 1.56 8.19
CA LEU A 95 -21.62 0.52 9.21
C LEU A 95 -22.06 1.07 10.58
N HIS A 96 -22.67 0.21 11.38
CA HIS A 96 -23.00 0.57 12.75
C HIS A 96 -21.71 0.87 13.55
N PRO A 97 -21.65 1.89 14.43
CA PRO A 97 -20.44 2.28 15.16
C PRO A 97 -19.73 1.13 15.85
N ARG A 98 -20.50 0.19 16.45
CA ARG A 98 -19.97 -1.00 17.12
C ARG A 98 -19.26 -1.94 16.13
N GLN A 99 -19.86 -2.19 14.98
CA GLN A 99 -19.29 -3.05 13.94
C GLN A 99 -18.00 -2.45 13.35
N TRP A 100 -18.00 -1.14 13.15
CA TRP A 100 -16.81 -0.43 12.70
C TRP A 100 -15.66 -0.53 13.68
N THR A 101 -15.92 -0.36 14.98
CA THR A 101 -14.91 -0.49 16.03
C THR A 101 -14.32 -1.89 16.09
N ASN A 102 -15.17 -2.92 16.02
CA ASN A 102 -14.74 -4.31 16.01
C ASN A 102 -13.91 -4.66 14.77
N LEU A 103 -14.34 -4.20 13.59
CA LEU A 103 -13.61 -4.38 12.34
C LEU A 103 -12.21 -3.76 12.43
N ARG A 104 -12.09 -2.53 12.91
CA ARG A 104 -10.79 -1.87 13.12
C ARG A 104 -9.91 -2.62 14.10
N HIS A 105 -10.47 -3.12 15.18
CA HIS A 105 -9.70 -3.87 16.18
C HIS A 105 -9.11 -5.16 15.58
N GLN A 106 -9.89 -5.89 14.80
CA GLN A 106 -9.43 -7.10 14.09
C GLN A 106 -8.34 -6.80 13.07
N TRP A 107 -8.48 -5.74 12.27
CA TRP A 107 -7.46 -5.33 11.31
C TRP A 107 -6.17 -4.91 12.01
N HIS A 108 -6.25 -4.28 13.18
CA HIS A 108 -5.08 -3.92 13.97
C HIS A 108 -4.32 -5.17 14.49
N GLN A 109 -5.05 -6.24 14.86
CA GLN A 109 -4.41 -7.52 15.21
C GLN A 109 -3.71 -8.17 14.01
N LEU A 110 -4.35 -8.16 12.84
CA LEU A 110 -3.75 -8.68 11.60
C LEU A 110 -2.50 -7.87 11.21
N GLU A 111 -2.52 -6.56 11.37
CA GLU A 111 -1.36 -5.69 11.17
C GLU A 111 -0.20 -6.10 12.09
N PHE A 112 -0.47 -6.28 13.37
CA PHE A 112 0.55 -6.72 14.33
C PHE A 112 1.19 -8.07 13.93
N TRP A 113 0.37 -9.06 13.58
CA TRP A 113 0.88 -10.35 13.16
C TRP A 113 1.66 -10.29 11.84
N SER A 114 1.18 -9.49 10.90
CA SER A 114 1.88 -9.27 9.63
C SER A 114 3.24 -8.62 9.85
N ASN A 115 3.32 -7.63 10.72
CA ASN A 115 4.59 -6.99 11.07
C ASN A 115 5.56 -7.99 11.73
N CYS A 116 5.10 -8.80 12.67
CA CYS A 116 5.94 -9.85 13.26
C CYS A 116 6.47 -10.82 12.20
N LEU A 117 5.61 -11.25 11.27
CA LEU A 117 6.00 -12.17 10.20
C LEU A 117 7.03 -11.52 9.26
N ILE A 118 6.83 -10.27 8.88
CA ILE A 118 7.77 -9.51 8.04
C ILE A 118 9.14 -9.41 8.72
N PHE A 119 9.18 -9.10 10.02
CA PHE A 119 10.45 -9.03 10.76
C PHE A 119 11.17 -10.37 10.83
N ILE A 120 10.43 -11.46 11.07
CA ILE A 120 11.01 -12.81 11.08
C ILE A 120 11.58 -13.15 9.69
N LEU A 121 10.81 -12.95 8.62
CA LEU A 121 11.26 -13.24 7.26
C LEU A 121 12.45 -12.35 6.86
N ALA A 122 12.41 -11.07 7.22
CA ALA A 122 13.51 -10.14 6.97
C ALA A 122 14.79 -10.58 7.72
N ALA A 123 14.67 -11.00 8.98
CA ALA A 123 15.80 -11.51 9.76
C ALA A 123 16.38 -12.78 9.14
N MET A 124 15.54 -13.71 8.70
CA MET A 124 15.98 -14.94 8.02
C MET A 124 16.69 -14.63 6.68
N ALA A 125 16.16 -13.69 5.91
CA ALA A 125 16.76 -13.26 4.64
C ALA A 125 18.08 -12.48 4.84
N ALA A 126 18.17 -11.70 5.93
CA ALA A 126 19.36 -10.92 6.24
C ALA A 126 20.54 -11.78 6.75
N ALA A 127 20.25 -12.88 7.44
CA ALA A 127 21.29 -13.72 8.06
C ALA A 127 22.40 -14.15 7.08
N PRO A 128 22.14 -14.76 5.91
CA PRO A 128 23.19 -15.18 4.98
C PRO A 128 23.92 -13.98 4.34
N VAL A 129 23.24 -12.85 4.19
CA VAL A 129 23.83 -11.62 3.64
C VAL A 129 24.81 -11.02 4.64
N LEU A 130 24.46 -11.00 5.93
CA LEU A 130 25.32 -10.47 7.00
C LEU A 130 26.64 -11.24 7.12
N LEU A 131 26.64 -12.55 6.86
CA LEU A 131 27.85 -13.38 6.88
C LEU A 131 28.81 -13.10 5.72
N GLN A 132 28.35 -12.43 4.67
CA GLN A 132 29.14 -12.12 3.47
C GLN A 132 29.42 -10.62 3.30
N ILE A 133 29.07 -9.79 4.30
CA ILE A 133 29.23 -8.34 4.19
C ILE A 133 30.72 -7.96 4.16
N LYS A 134 31.12 -7.32 3.04
CA LYS A 134 32.36 -6.56 2.98
C LYS A 134 32.13 -5.19 3.60
N LEU A 135 33.17 -4.67 4.27
CA LEU A 135 33.11 -3.38 5.01
C LEU A 135 32.56 -2.22 4.16
N ILE A 136 32.74 -2.28 2.84
CA ILE A 136 32.24 -1.27 1.91
C ILE A 136 30.70 -1.17 1.86
N TYR A 137 29.98 -2.28 2.10
CA TYR A 137 28.52 -2.27 2.12
C TYR A 137 27.95 -1.63 3.40
N VAL A 138 28.71 -1.63 4.48
CA VAL A 138 28.34 -0.97 5.75
C VAL A 138 28.22 0.55 5.54
N TRP A 139 29.13 1.14 4.79
CA TRP A 139 29.05 2.56 4.43
C TRP A 139 27.83 2.87 3.56
N GLY A 140 27.48 1.96 2.64
CA GLY A 140 26.25 2.09 1.83
C GLY A 140 24.99 2.10 2.69
N VAL A 141 24.89 1.17 3.66
CA VAL A 141 23.74 1.09 4.57
C VAL A 141 23.65 2.36 5.44
N LEU A 142 24.78 2.83 5.98
CA LEU A 142 24.83 4.08 6.76
C LEU A 142 24.41 5.30 5.94
N ALA A 143 24.84 5.38 4.67
CA ALA A 143 24.46 6.47 3.78
C ALA A 143 22.94 6.46 3.48
N VAL A 144 22.34 5.28 3.24
CA VAL A 144 20.90 5.14 3.03
C VAL A 144 20.12 5.47 4.31
N ALA A 145 20.58 5.01 5.48
CA ALA A 145 19.95 5.33 6.76
C ALA A 145 20.01 6.83 7.05
N ALA A 146 21.16 7.46 6.84
CA ALA A 146 21.32 8.91 7.00
C ALA A 146 20.41 9.67 6.03
N GLY A 147 20.34 9.26 4.76
CA GLY A 147 19.42 9.82 3.76
C GLY A 147 17.95 9.72 4.16
N ALA A 148 17.54 8.59 4.72
CA ALA A 148 16.17 8.39 5.20
C ALA A 148 15.84 9.29 6.40
N ILE A 149 16.79 9.46 7.33
CA ILE A 149 16.62 10.37 8.48
C ILE A 149 16.54 11.83 8.00
N LEU A 150 17.42 12.23 7.10
CA LEU A 150 17.40 13.58 6.52
C LEU A 150 16.13 13.87 5.74
N ALA A 151 15.63 12.90 4.96
CA ALA A 151 14.37 13.05 4.25
C ALA A 151 13.19 13.22 5.23
N ARG A 152 13.13 12.44 6.30
CA ARG A 152 12.12 12.61 7.35
C ARG A 152 12.23 13.95 8.05
N ALA A 153 13.44 14.37 8.39
CA ALA A 153 13.69 15.68 9.01
C ALA A 153 13.26 16.82 8.07
N ALA A 154 13.59 16.74 6.78
CA ALA A 154 13.17 17.72 5.78
C ALA A 154 11.64 17.82 5.65
N VAL A 155 10.92 16.70 5.69
CA VAL A 155 9.46 16.68 5.68
C VAL A 155 8.90 17.30 6.96
N ILE A 156 9.40 16.94 8.14
CA ILE A 156 8.90 17.45 9.42
C ILE A 156 9.18 18.95 9.54
N PHE A 157 10.42 19.37 9.33
CA PHE A 157 10.81 20.77 9.50
C PHE A 157 10.45 21.67 8.32
N GLY A 158 10.27 21.12 7.11
CA GLY A 158 9.89 21.86 5.92
C GLY A 158 8.37 21.94 5.72
N LEU A 159 7.67 20.80 5.82
CA LEU A 159 6.24 20.73 5.51
C LEU A 159 5.35 21.15 6.68
N LEU A 160 5.74 20.83 7.93
CA LEU A 160 4.95 21.19 9.11
C LEU A 160 4.72 22.70 9.25
N PRO A 161 5.77 23.56 9.20
CA PRO A 161 5.56 25.00 9.35
C PRO A 161 4.74 25.61 8.19
N VAL A 162 4.84 25.02 6.98
CA VAL A 162 4.03 25.44 5.83
C VAL A 162 2.55 25.11 6.05
N LEU A 163 2.25 23.92 6.59
CA LEU A 163 0.89 23.51 6.92
C LEU A 163 0.32 24.31 8.08
N GLU A 164 1.11 24.61 9.13
CA GLU A 164 0.68 25.45 10.23
C GLU A 164 0.42 26.91 9.79
N ALA A 165 1.22 27.44 8.88
CA ALA A 165 1.01 28.75 8.30
C ALA A 165 -0.29 28.82 7.49
N THR A 166 -0.66 27.73 6.81
CA THR A 166 -1.89 27.63 6.01
C THR A 166 -3.13 27.41 6.89
N HIS A 167 -2.99 26.76 8.06
CA HIS A 167 -4.10 26.47 8.98
C HIS A 167 -4.41 27.61 9.98
N ARG A 168 -3.62 28.70 9.99
CA ARG A 168 -3.86 29.86 10.87
C ARG A 168 -4.97 30.82 10.41
N VAL A 169 -5.86 30.37 9.52
CA VAL A 169 -6.99 31.19 9.08
C VAL A 169 -8.30 30.48 9.45
N GLN A 170 -8.57 30.33 10.75
CA GLN A 170 -9.94 30.42 11.29
C GLN A 170 -9.89 30.65 12.81
N PRO A 171 -10.11 31.87 13.30
CA PRO A 171 -10.55 32.04 14.68
C PRO A 171 -12.02 31.54 14.74
N VAL A 172 -12.21 30.46 15.49
CA VAL A 172 -13.55 30.05 15.91
C VAL A 172 -14.06 31.10 16.87
N ASN A 173 -15.07 31.85 16.45
CA ASN A 173 -15.90 32.69 17.30
C ASN A 173 -17.02 31.83 17.87
#